data_94ab7cff75cf448b649d2e6eaeaf85e6
#
_entry.id   94ab7cff75cf448b649d2e6eaeaf85e6
#
_cell.length_a   1.000
_cell.length_b   1.000
_cell.length_c   1.000
_cell.angle_alpha   90.00
_cell.angle_beta   90.00
_cell.angle_gamma   90.00
#
_symmetry.space_group_name_H-M   'P 1'
#
loop_
_entity.id
_entity.type
_entity.pdbx_description
1 polymer ?
#
loop_
_entity_poly.entity_id
_entity_poly.type
_entity_poly.pdbx_seq_one_letter_code
_entity_poly.pdbx_strand_id
1 'polypeptide(L)'
;MTMKLHIFASGLLLAVSFTACSGEKKETTEKEGVETVLPSLPNEVTVMPLKKQVFNHELISNGKVTAQDYADLYFRTSEVVANIWVKNGDIVRKGQKIAQLDLFKLNNTLVQNKNSLAQATLEMQDVLIGQGYAPDNLKVIPADVLELAKVKSGYEQSKAQYESAQYDMEQATLTAPFDGVIANLFEKRYNMPKTSEPFCRVINAGNMEVDFTVLENELPLLKVGDKVEITPYASAAGVRQGSISEINPLVDENGMVRIKARVNGSNKLFDGMNVRVSVKRSVGEQLVIPKTAVVLRSGKQVVFTLKEGKAMWNYVHTGLENMEEYTVTDGLEEDMEVITTGNVNLAHEAPVRVIKN
;
A
#
# COMPACT_ATOMS: atom_id res chain seq x y z
N MET A 1 -14.55 -32.05 36.17
CA MET A 1 -14.20 -33.48 36.31
C MET A 1 -12.70 -33.52 36.55
N THR A 2 -12.38 -33.71 37.77
CA THR A 2 -11.08 -33.76 38.43
C THR A 2 -10.30 -35.01 38.06
N MET A 3 -9.00 -34.91 37.80
CA MET A 3 -8.11 -36.02 38.17
C MET A 3 -6.71 -35.51 38.52
N LYS A 4 -6.41 -35.76 39.78
CA LYS A 4 -5.12 -35.62 40.49
C LYS A 4 -4.20 -36.78 40.15
N LEU A 5 -2.91 -36.57 40.47
CA LEU A 5 -2.02 -37.58 41.14
C LEU A 5 -0.85 -38.04 40.22
N HIS A 6 0.39 -38.25 40.59
CA HIS A 6 1.03 -38.49 41.89
C HIS A 6 2.53 -38.18 41.80
N ILE A 7 3.08 -37.77 42.90
CA ILE A 7 4.46 -37.66 43.34
C ILE A 7 5.11 -39.08 43.43
N PHE A 8 6.38 -39.19 42.96
CA PHE A 8 7.30 -40.16 43.62
C PHE A 8 8.71 -39.54 43.74
N ALA A 9 9.11 -39.38 44.99
CA ALA A 9 10.44 -39.07 45.44
C ALA A 9 11.21 -40.40 45.58
N SER A 10 12.47 -40.41 45.19
CA SER A 10 13.43 -41.42 45.74
C SER A 10 14.83 -40.80 45.77
N GLY A 11 15.27 -40.60 47.00
CA GLY A 11 16.62 -40.15 47.31
C GLY A 11 17.61 -41.30 47.23
N LEU A 12 18.86 -40.98 46.85
CA LEU A 12 19.98 -41.85 47.12
C LEU A 12 21.18 -40.99 47.56
N LEU A 13 21.47 -41.11 48.83
CA LEU A 13 22.65 -40.61 49.55
C LEU A 13 23.84 -41.51 49.20
N LEU A 14 24.95 -40.96 48.69
CA LEU A 14 26.21 -41.68 48.67
C LEU A 14 27.31 -40.80 49.30
N ALA A 15 27.69 -41.22 50.49
CA ALA A 15 28.83 -40.72 51.23
C ALA A 15 30.12 -41.33 50.66
N VAL A 16 31.11 -40.54 50.34
CA VAL A 16 32.48 -41.03 50.11
C VAL A 16 33.48 -40.22 50.95
N SER A 17 34.18 -40.97 51.71
CA SER A 17 35.14 -40.66 52.76
C SER A 17 36.39 -39.97 52.26
N PHE A 18 36.89 -39.05 53.12
CA PHE A 18 38.24 -38.44 53.08
C PHE A 18 39.31 -39.47 53.40
N THR A 19 40.35 -39.55 52.58
CA THR A 19 41.64 -40.02 52.96
C THR A 19 42.68 -38.94 52.77
N ALA A 20 43.24 -38.46 53.85
CA ALA A 20 44.37 -37.60 53.88
C ALA A 20 45.66 -38.45 53.66
N CYS A 21 46.59 -38.05 52.82
CA CYS A 21 47.98 -38.44 52.79
C CYS A 21 48.83 -37.21 52.71
N SER A 22 49.63 -37.06 53.77
CA SER A 22 50.76 -36.14 53.92
C SER A 22 51.93 -36.60 53.06
N GLY A 23 52.54 -35.70 52.33
CA GLY A 23 53.78 -35.98 51.55
C GLY A 23 54.58 -34.70 51.27
N GLU A 24 55.57 -34.51 52.06
CA GLU A 24 56.88 -33.83 51.84
C GLU A 24 57.05 -32.66 50.89
N LYS A 25 57.43 -31.54 51.43
CA LYS A 25 58.04 -30.38 50.74
C LYS A 25 59.26 -30.79 49.95
N LYS A 26 59.28 -30.52 48.64
CA LYS A 26 60.51 -30.27 47.88
C LYS A 26 60.41 -28.85 47.33
N GLU A 27 61.27 -28.00 47.79
CA GLU A 27 61.65 -26.73 47.19
C GLU A 27 62.13 -26.99 45.76
N THR A 28 61.37 -26.49 44.79
CA THR A 28 61.86 -26.39 43.42
C THR A 28 61.83 -24.91 43.06
N THR A 29 63.01 -24.41 42.82
CA THR A 29 63.41 -23.11 42.33
C THR A 29 62.43 -22.63 41.22
N GLU A 30 61.77 -21.51 41.46
CA GLU A 30 61.06 -20.75 40.43
C GLU A 30 62.08 -20.32 39.38
N LYS A 31 61.95 -20.92 38.19
CA LYS A 31 62.51 -20.31 36.98
C LYS A 31 61.49 -19.25 36.60
N GLU A 32 61.91 -17.99 36.59
CA GLU A 32 61.21 -16.87 35.93
C GLU A 32 60.78 -17.32 34.54
N GLY A 33 59.45 -17.55 34.39
CA GLY A 33 58.87 -17.72 33.11
C GLY A 33 58.90 -16.36 32.41
N VAL A 34 59.73 -16.27 31.39
CA VAL A 34 59.64 -15.19 30.40
C VAL A 34 58.24 -15.25 29.83
N GLU A 35 57.37 -14.32 30.22
CA GLU A 35 56.14 -14.07 29.49
C GLU A 35 56.53 -13.70 28.06
N THR A 36 56.44 -14.67 27.17
CA THR A 36 56.51 -14.42 25.72
C THR A 36 55.26 -13.69 25.34
N VAL A 37 55.25 -12.37 25.48
CA VAL A 37 54.23 -11.52 24.85
C VAL A 37 54.41 -11.73 23.36
N LEU A 38 53.60 -12.62 22.79
CA LEU A 38 53.47 -12.73 21.33
C LEU A 38 53.12 -11.32 20.81
N PRO A 39 53.90 -10.75 19.89
CA PRO A 39 53.59 -9.46 19.34
C PRO A 39 52.20 -9.58 18.72
N SER A 40 51.23 -8.87 19.28
CA SER A 40 49.88 -8.79 18.70
C SER A 40 50.04 -8.20 17.30
N LEU A 41 49.79 -9.02 16.29
CA LEU A 41 49.70 -8.51 14.91
C LEU A 41 48.72 -7.37 14.88
N PRO A 42 49.08 -6.22 14.29
CA PRO A 42 48.18 -5.09 14.22
C PRO A 42 46.90 -5.49 13.44
N ASN A 43 45.74 -5.12 13.95
CA ASN A 43 44.46 -5.40 13.28
C ASN A 43 44.45 -4.74 11.90
N GLU A 44 44.10 -5.51 10.89
CA GLU A 44 43.93 -4.99 9.52
C GLU A 44 42.61 -4.27 9.39
N VAL A 45 42.63 -3.02 8.89
CA VAL A 45 41.50 -2.16 8.78
C VAL A 45 41.48 -1.45 7.42
N THR A 46 40.29 -1.12 6.93
CA THR A 46 40.13 -0.17 5.82
C THR A 46 39.65 1.18 6.36
N VAL A 47 40.12 2.25 5.73
CA VAL A 47 39.83 3.62 6.15
C VAL A 47 39.25 4.41 4.97
N MET A 48 38.41 5.39 5.30
CA MET A 48 37.91 6.40 4.36
C MET A 48 38.05 7.80 4.97
N PRO A 49 38.42 8.82 4.18
CA PRO A 49 38.35 10.22 4.64
C PRO A 49 36.88 10.63 4.79
N LEU A 50 36.54 11.18 5.94
CA LEU A 50 35.20 11.71 6.19
C LEU A 50 35.05 13.07 5.51
N LYS A 51 34.12 13.15 4.57
CA LYS A 51 33.82 14.39 3.85
C LYS A 51 32.32 14.64 3.84
N LYS A 52 31.95 15.90 3.74
CA LYS A 52 30.56 16.24 3.41
C LYS A 52 30.25 15.82 2.00
N GLN A 53 29.14 15.10 1.86
CA GLN A 53 28.62 14.69 0.56
C GLN A 53 27.11 14.81 0.55
N VAL A 54 26.54 14.92 -0.65
CA VAL A 54 25.10 14.97 -0.81
C VAL A 54 24.51 13.63 -0.35
N PHE A 55 23.75 13.69 0.74
CA PHE A 55 23.08 12.50 1.28
C PHE A 55 21.69 12.34 0.68
N ASN A 56 21.41 11.15 0.18
CA ASN A 56 20.08 10.78 -0.28
C ASN A 56 19.39 9.94 0.80
N HIS A 57 18.54 10.59 1.57
CA HIS A 57 17.68 9.89 2.51
C HIS A 57 16.71 9.01 1.74
N GLU A 58 16.55 7.76 2.18
CA GLU A 58 15.66 6.78 1.57
C GLU A 58 14.60 6.35 2.56
N LEU A 59 13.36 6.73 2.25
CA LEU A 59 12.18 6.28 2.97
C LEU A 59 11.65 5.02 2.27
N ILE A 60 11.51 3.94 3.02
CA ILE A 60 10.98 2.66 2.50
C ILE A 60 9.65 2.37 3.19
N SER A 61 8.63 2.10 2.39
CA SER A 61 7.31 1.72 2.88
C SER A 61 6.73 0.55 2.07
N ASN A 62 5.76 -0.12 2.65
CA ASN A 62 4.93 -1.09 1.95
C ASN A 62 3.71 -0.37 1.39
N GLY A 63 3.38 -0.67 0.15
CA GLY A 63 2.23 -0.09 -0.53
C GLY A 63 1.39 -1.15 -1.23
N LYS A 64 0.24 -0.71 -1.71
CA LYS A 64 -0.67 -1.52 -2.50
C LYS A 64 -1.00 -0.78 -3.79
N VAL A 65 -0.90 -1.49 -4.91
CA VAL A 65 -1.33 -0.96 -6.20
C VAL A 65 -2.84 -0.86 -6.23
N THR A 66 -3.35 0.28 -6.65
CA THR A 66 -4.78 0.54 -6.85
C THR A 66 -5.02 1.13 -8.23
N ALA A 67 -6.12 0.78 -8.85
CA ALA A 67 -6.53 1.47 -10.07
C ALA A 67 -7.03 2.88 -9.72
N GLN A 68 -6.59 3.89 -10.47
CA GLN A 68 -7.06 5.27 -10.30
C GLN A 68 -8.57 5.34 -10.54
N ASP A 69 -9.07 4.66 -11.59
CA ASP A 69 -10.48 4.60 -11.92
C ASP A 69 -10.93 3.14 -11.94
N TYR A 70 -11.98 2.85 -11.21
CA TYR A 70 -12.71 1.60 -11.30
C TYR A 70 -14.20 1.85 -11.11
N ALA A 71 -15.03 0.94 -11.63
CA ALA A 71 -16.46 0.97 -11.44
C ALA A 71 -16.97 -0.42 -11.07
N ASP A 72 -17.65 -0.51 -9.94
CA ASP A 72 -18.44 -1.67 -9.57
C ASP A 72 -19.81 -1.57 -10.24
N LEU A 73 -20.14 -2.53 -11.08
CA LEU A 73 -21.38 -2.55 -11.84
C LEU A 73 -22.42 -3.43 -11.14
N TYR A 74 -23.61 -2.88 -10.95
CA TYR A 74 -24.70 -3.53 -10.25
C TYR A 74 -25.93 -3.61 -11.15
N PHE A 75 -26.64 -4.73 -11.12
CA PHE A 75 -28.01 -4.74 -11.59
C PHE A 75 -28.91 -4.10 -10.54
N ARG A 76 -29.84 -3.27 -10.97
CA ARG A 76 -30.78 -2.58 -10.08
C ARG A 76 -32.09 -3.36 -9.89
N THR A 77 -32.38 -4.32 -10.78
CA THR A 77 -33.51 -5.21 -10.73
C THR A 77 -33.07 -6.66 -10.60
N SER A 78 -33.88 -7.48 -9.93
CA SER A 78 -33.58 -8.91 -9.72
C SER A 78 -34.36 -9.73 -10.76
N GLU A 79 -33.76 -9.97 -11.90
CA GLU A 79 -34.21 -10.89 -12.93
C GLU A 79 -33.11 -11.86 -13.33
N VAL A 80 -33.43 -12.95 -13.99
CA VAL A 80 -32.46 -13.96 -14.40
C VAL A 80 -31.47 -13.38 -15.42
N VAL A 81 -30.17 -13.67 -15.29
CA VAL A 81 -29.16 -13.30 -16.28
C VAL A 81 -29.38 -14.11 -17.57
N ALA A 82 -29.81 -13.43 -18.61
CA ALA A 82 -30.01 -14.05 -19.93
C ALA A 82 -28.69 -14.20 -20.71
N ASN A 83 -27.84 -13.17 -20.70
CA ASN A 83 -26.60 -13.15 -21.46
C ASN A 83 -25.45 -12.55 -20.65
N ILE A 84 -24.25 -13.12 -20.85
CA ILE A 84 -22.95 -12.58 -20.44
C ILE A 84 -22.04 -12.66 -21.65
N TRP A 85 -21.48 -11.53 -22.10
CA TRP A 85 -20.65 -11.45 -23.31
C TRP A 85 -19.15 -11.36 -23.04
N VAL A 86 -18.78 -11.24 -21.78
CA VAL A 86 -17.39 -11.02 -21.34
C VAL A 86 -17.03 -12.02 -20.24
N LYS A 87 -15.73 -12.14 -19.98
CA LYS A 87 -15.14 -12.92 -18.88
C LYS A 87 -14.09 -12.10 -18.15
N ASN A 88 -13.65 -12.56 -16.98
CA ASN A 88 -12.56 -11.93 -16.24
C ASN A 88 -11.30 -11.85 -17.09
N GLY A 89 -10.68 -10.67 -17.14
CA GLY A 89 -9.49 -10.38 -17.93
C GLY A 89 -9.78 -9.84 -19.33
N ASP A 90 -11.03 -9.84 -19.80
CA ASP A 90 -11.39 -9.25 -21.10
C ASP A 90 -11.25 -7.72 -21.07
N ILE A 91 -10.70 -7.17 -22.15
CA ILE A 91 -10.65 -5.73 -22.39
C ILE A 91 -11.98 -5.30 -22.99
N VAL A 92 -12.59 -4.27 -22.40
CA VAL A 92 -13.85 -3.68 -22.85
C VAL A 92 -13.69 -2.21 -23.19
N ARG A 93 -14.53 -1.72 -24.12
CA ARG A 93 -14.62 -0.30 -24.48
C ARG A 93 -15.83 0.35 -23.84
N LYS A 94 -15.75 1.65 -23.63
CA LYS A 94 -16.90 2.44 -23.14
C LYS A 94 -18.16 2.14 -23.95
N GLY A 95 -19.28 1.85 -23.27
CA GLY A 95 -20.55 1.51 -23.87
C GLY A 95 -20.69 0.04 -24.35
N GLN A 96 -19.63 -0.76 -24.28
CA GLN A 96 -19.70 -2.19 -24.64
C GLN A 96 -20.60 -2.93 -23.66
N LYS A 97 -21.51 -3.77 -24.18
CA LYS A 97 -22.39 -4.62 -23.38
C LYS A 97 -21.59 -5.69 -22.66
N ILE A 98 -21.85 -5.84 -21.37
CA ILE A 98 -21.21 -6.80 -20.46
C ILE A 98 -22.14 -7.97 -20.19
N ALA A 99 -23.34 -7.67 -19.69
CA ALA A 99 -24.36 -8.66 -19.37
C ALA A 99 -25.76 -8.08 -19.51
N GLN A 100 -26.76 -8.95 -19.63
CA GLN A 100 -28.16 -8.57 -19.75
C GLN A 100 -29.03 -9.54 -18.97
N LEU A 101 -30.01 -8.98 -18.26
CA LEU A 101 -31.08 -9.75 -17.64
C LEU A 101 -32.11 -10.21 -18.67
N ASP A 102 -32.99 -11.13 -18.26
CA ASP A 102 -34.19 -11.46 -19.04
C ASP A 102 -35.10 -10.24 -19.07
N LEU A 103 -35.48 -9.82 -20.29
CA LEU A 103 -36.23 -8.60 -20.52
C LEU A 103 -37.73 -8.83 -20.57
N PHE A 104 -38.21 -10.08 -20.55
CA PHE A 104 -39.63 -10.39 -20.80
C PHE A 104 -40.58 -9.64 -19.87
N LYS A 105 -40.34 -9.74 -18.57
CA LYS A 105 -41.19 -9.08 -17.56
C LYS A 105 -41.05 -7.56 -17.59
N LEU A 106 -39.85 -7.04 -17.73
CA LEU A 106 -39.58 -5.59 -17.83
C LEU A 106 -40.19 -4.99 -19.07
N ASN A 107 -40.14 -5.69 -20.22
CA ASN A 107 -40.78 -5.25 -21.46
C ASN A 107 -42.31 -5.23 -21.34
N ASN A 108 -42.89 -6.24 -20.70
CA ASN A 108 -44.35 -6.25 -20.46
C ASN A 108 -44.78 -5.08 -19.58
N THR A 109 -44.04 -4.78 -18.51
CA THR A 109 -44.30 -3.63 -17.64
C THR A 109 -44.15 -2.31 -18.40
N LEU A 110 -43.14 -2.17 -19.23
CA LEU A 110 -42.94 -0.99 -20.08
C LEU A 110 -44.12 -0.79 -21.05
N VAL A 111 -44.58 -1.86 -21.72
CA VAL A 111 -45.72 -1.81 -22.64
C VAL A 111 -47.03 -1.45 -21.91
N GLN A 112 -47.27 -2.02 -20.72
CA GLN A 112 -48.45 -1.67 -19.91
C GLN A 112 -48.45 -0.20 -19.51
N ASN A 113 -47.32 0.32 -18.98
CA ASN A 113 -47.22 1.73 -18.60
C ASN A 113 -47.30 2.68 -19.80
N LYS A 114 -46.77 2.26 -20.97
CA LYS A 114 -46.96 3.01 -22.22
C LYS A 114 -48.42 3.14 -22.61
N ASN A 115 -49.19 2.05 -22.50
CA ASN A 115 -50.63 2.06 -22.79
C ASN A 115 -51.40 2.93 -21.78
N SER A 116 -51.04 2.86 -20.48
CA SER A 116 -51.64 3.73 -19.45
C SER A 116 -51.35 5.20 -19.69
N LEU A 117 -50.12 5.55 -20.10
CA LEU A 117 -49.78 6.92 -20.48
C LEU A 117 -50.58 7.39 -21.72
N ALA A 118 -50.74 6.52 -22.73
CA ALA A 118 -51.55 6.83 -23.92
C ALA A 118 -53.03 7.09 -23.56
N GLN A 119 -53.62 6.26 -22.68
CA GLN A 119 -54.96 6.45 -22.17
C GLN A 119 -55.09 7.78 -21.39
N ALA A 120 -54.20 8.06 -20.43
CA ALA A 120 -54.20 9.30 -19.68
C ALA A 120 -53.98 10.53 -20.56
N THR A 121 -53.26 10.39 -21.68
CA THR A 121 -53.11 11.46 -22.69
C THR A 121 -54.42 11.76 -23.39
N LEU A 122 -55.18 10.73 -23.80
CA LEU A 122 -56.51 10.90 -24.41
C LEU A 122 -57.49 11.52 -23.42
N GLU A 123 -57.53 11.08 -22.18
CA GLU A 123 -58.35 11.65 -21.11
C GLU A 123 -57.99 13.13 -20.85
N MET A 124 -56.71 13.49 -20.88
CA MET A 124 -56.27 14.88 -20.77
C MET A 124 -56.82 15.72 -21.95
N GLN A 125 -56.75 15.18 -23.17
CA GLN A 125 -57.32 15.85 -24.36
C GLN A 125 -58.83 16.06 -24.25
N ASP A 126 -59.53 15.05 -23.77
CA ASP A 126 -61.03 15.16 -23.57
C ASP A 126 -61.34 16.23 -22.53
N VAL A 127 -60.56 16.31 -21.42
CA VAL A 127 -60.78 17.38 -20.44
C VAL A 127 -60.52 18.77 -21.06
N LEU A 128 -59.47 18.92 -21.90
CA LEU A 128 -59.20 20.18 -22.58
C LEU A 128 -60.24 20.57 -23.57
N ILE A 129 -60.77 19.63 -24.36
CA ILE A 129 -61.92 19.85 -25.31
C ILE A 129 -63.14 20.28 -24.53
N GLY A 130 -63.46 19.62 -23.41
CA GLY A 130 -64.53 19.97 -22.52
C GLY A 130 -64.43 21.37 -21.90
N GLN A 131 -63.23 21.95 -21.85
CA GLN A 131 -62.92 23.34 -21.42
C GLN A 131 -62.93 24.33 -22.64
N GLY A 132 -63.16 23.85 -23.86
CA GLY A 132 -63.18 24.68 -25.07
C GLY A 132 -61.81 24.93 -25.72
N TYR A 133 -60.80 24.15 -25.38
CA TYR A 133 -59.42 24.28 -25.93
C TYR A 133 -59.14 23.14 -26.92
N ALA A 134 -58.45 23.48 -28.01
CA ALA A 134 -57.97 22.49 -28.96
C ALA A 134 -56.66 21.82 -28.38
N PRO A 135 -56.62 20.48 -28.31
CA PRO A 135 -55.48 19.77 -27.71
C PRO A 135 -54.19 19.81 -28.54
N ASP A 136 -54.27 20.23 -29.81
CA ASP A 136 -53.14 20.26 -30.76
C ASP A 136 -52.15 21.38 -30.47
N ASN A 137 -52.52 22.40 -29.69
CA ASN A 137 -51.67 23.53 -29.38
C ASN A 137 -51.64 23.85 -27.89
N LEU A 138 -50.91 23.06 -27.15
CA LEU A 138 -50.77 23.21 -25.69
C LEU A 138 -50.17 24.56 -25.23
N LYS A 139 -49.51 25.31 -26.15
CA LYS A 139 -48.85 26.57 -25.79
C LYS A 139 -49.84 27.74 -25.62
N VAL A 140 -51.01 27.66 -26.19
CA VAL A 140 -52.03 28.70 -26.06
C VAL A 140 -53.04 28.43 -24.92
N ILE A 141 -52.93 27.29 -24.25
CA ILE A 141 -53.79 26.91 -23.14
C ILE A 141 -53.29 27.58 -21.87
N PRO A 142 -54.09 28.25 -21.06
CA PRO A 142 -53.74 28.79 -19.78
C PRO A 142 -53.14 27.71 -18.87
N ALA A 143 -52.09 28.05 -18.10
CA ALA A 143 -51.33 27.09 -17.30
C ALA A 143 -52.21 26.37 -16.26
N ASP A 144 -53.16 27.07 -15.66
CA ASP A 144 -54.09 26.54 -14.67
C ASP A 144 -55.08 25.52 -15.28
N VAL A 145 -55.56 25.76 -16.52
CA VAL A 145 -56.42 24.83 -17.24
C VAL A 145 -55.65 23.57 -17.63
N LEU A 146 -54.42 23.74 -18.11
CA LEU A 146 -53.55 22.61 -18.48
C LEU A 146 -53.19 21.77 -17.25
N GLU A 147 -52.86 22.40 -16.14
CA GLU A 147 -52.57 21.72 -14.87
C GLU A 147 -53.81 20.92 -14.39
N LEU A 148 -54.98 21.55 -14.40
CA LEU A 148 -56.22 20.86 -14.04
C LEU A 148 -56.47 19.64 -14.94
N ALA A 149 -56.26 19.75 -16.25
CA ALA A 149 -56.44 18.65 -17.19
C ALA A 149 -55.45 17.50 -16.91
N LYS A 150 -54.18 17.79 -16.64
CA LYS A 150 -53.15 16.80 -16.26
C LYS A 150 -53.48 16.08 -14.97
N VAL A 151 -53.96 16.81 -13.94
CA VAL A 151 -54.34 16.22 -12.66
C VAL A 151 -55.53 15.31 -12.80
N LYS A 152 -56.63 15.78 -13.51
CA LYS A 152 -57.82 14.99 -13.70
C LYS A 152 -57.60 13.71 -14.50
N SER A 153 -56.74 13.73 -15.51
CA SER A 153 -56.43 12.57 -16.34
C SER A 153 -55.42 11.62 -15.73
N GLY A 154 -54.74 11.99 -14.65
CA GLY A 154 -53.62 11.22 -14.10
C GLY A 154 -52.40 11.18 -15.03
N TYR A 155 -52.28 12.15 -15.97
CA TYR A 155 -51.19 12.19 -16.96
C TYR A 155 -49.81 12.17 -16.36
N GLU A 156 -49.54 13.03 -15.37
CA GLU A 156 -48.20 13.12 -14.74
C GLU A 156 -47.83 11.81 -14.00
N GLN A 157 -48.84 11.17 -13.37
CA GLN A 157 -48.61 9.88 -12.71
C GLN A 157 -48.27 8.78 -13.73
N SER A 158 -49.04 8.66 -14.79
CA SER A 158 -48.82 7.65 -15.84
C SER A 158 -47.51 7.88 -16.58
N LYS A 159 -47.12 9.14 -16.79
CA LYS A 159 -45.85 9.54 -17.37
C LYS A 159 -44.69 9.11 -16.50
N ALA A 160 -44.73 9.40 -15.19
CA ALA A 160 -43.69 9.00 -14.26
C ALA A 160 -43.55 7.47 -14.19
N GLN A 161 -44.63 6.72 -14.22
CA GLN A 161 -44.61 5.25 -14.25
C GLN A 161 -44.00 4.71 -15.55
N TYR A 162 -44.28 5.31 -16.70
CA TYR A 162 -43.66 4.95 -17.97
C TYR A 162 -42.18 5.24 -17.98
N GLU A 163 -41.75 6.42 -17.53
CA GLU A 163 -40.33 6.80 -17.42
C GLU A 163 -39.56 5.89 -16.46
N SER A 164 -40.18 5.49 -15.34
CA SER A 164 -39.58 4.51 -14.41
C SER A 164 -39.38 3.14 -15.06
N ALA A 165 -40.41 2.65 -15.77
CA ALA A 165 -40.33 1.36 -16.46
C ALA A 165 -39.29 1.37 -17.60
N GLN A 166 -39.18 2.51 -18.30
CA GLN A 166 -38.14 2.70 -19.32
C GLN A 166 -36.74 2.65 -18.70
N TYR A 167 -36.54 3.35 -17.59
CA TYR A 167 -35.28 3.34 -16.85
C TYR A 167 -34.91 1.92 -16.38
N ASP A 168 -35.87 1.19 -15.80
CA ASP A 168 -35.63 -0.20 -15.35
C ASP A 168 -35.23 -1.11 -16.51
N MET A 169 -35.85 -0.93 -17.68
CA MET A 169 -35.52 -1.66 -18.91
C MET A 169 -34.11 -1.34 -19.40
N GLU A 170 -33.65 -0.08 -19.32
CA GLU A 170 -32.31 0.34 -19.67
C GLU A 170 -31.29 -0.24 -18.70
N GLN A 171 -31.58 -0.21 -17.39
CA GLN A 171 -30.71 -0.74 -16.33
C GLN A 171 -30.61 -2.28 -16.34
N ALA A 172 -31.46 -2.98 -17.09
CA ALA A 172 -31.34 -4.43 -17.26
C ALA A 172 -30.18 -4.86 -18.16
N THR A 173 -29.44 -3.92 -18.78
CA THR A 173 -28.24 -4.19 -19.56
C THR A 173 -27.08 -3.43 -18.96
N LEU A 174 -26.09 -4.16 -18.44
CA LEU A 174 -24.84 -3.58 -17.95
C LEU A 174 -23.91 -3.27 -19.12
N THR A 175 -23.37 -2.06 -19.13
CA THR A 175 -22.38 -1.60 -20.10
C THR A 175 -21.15 -1.04 -19.39
N ALA A 176 -20.00 -1.08 -20.06
CA ALA A 176 -18.77 -0.50 -19.53
C ALA A 176 -18.86 1.03 -19.51
N PRO A 177 -18.62 1.70 -18.36
CA PRO A 177 -18.69 3.16 -18.27
C PRO A 177 -17.47 3.86 -18.91
N PHE A 178 -16.36 3.16 -19.04
CA PHE A 178 -15.09 3.60 -19.64
C PHE A 178 -14.32 2.39 -20.20
N ASP A 179 -13.24 2.65 -20.92
CA ASP A 179 -12.34 1.61 -21.45
C ASP A 179 -11.55 0.97 -20.29
N GLY A 180 -11.61 -0.36 -20.18
CA GLY A 180 -11.00 -1.03 -19.05
C GLY A 180 -10.93 -2.54 -19.19
N VAL A 181 -10.62 -3.21 -18.08
CA VAL A 181 -10.54 -4.67 -17.98
C VAL A 181 -11.60 -5.18 -16.99
N ILE A 182 -12.27 -6.26 -17.34
CA ILE A 182 -13.26 -6.91 -16.47
C ILE A 182 -12.58 -7.67 -15.36
N ALA A 183 -13.02 -7.45 -14.13
CA ALA A 183 -12.60 -8.18 -12.94
C ALA A 183 -13.81 -8.55 -12.06
N ASN A 184 -13.62 -9.52 -11.16
CA ASN A 184 -14.61 -9.93 -10.16
C ASN A 184 -16.00 -10.31 -10.76
N LEU A 185 -16.00 -10.88 -11.96
CA LEU A 185 -17.20 -11.46 -12.56
C LEU A 185 -17.31 -12.93 -12.10
N PHE A 186 -18.18 -13.21 -11.14
CA PHE A 186 -18.41 -14.54 -10.58
C PHE A 186 -19.76 -15.13 -10.95
N GLU A 187 -20.72 -14.28 -11.34
CA GLU A 187 -22.06 -14.70 -11.70
C GLU A 187 -22.09 -15.46 -13.04
N LYS A 188 -23.09 -16.31 -13.18
CA LYS A 188 -23.29 -17.16 -14.37
C LYS A 188 -24.66 -16.92 -14.98
N ARG A 189 -24.78 -17.24 -16.27
CA ARG A 189 -26.08 -17.24 -16.95
C ARG A 189 -27.06 -18.13 -16.20
N TYR A 190 -28.32 -17.73 -16.25
CA TYR A 190 -29.46 -18.42 -15.62
C TYR A 190 -29.53 -18.29 -14.09
N ASN A 191 -28.59 -17.61 -13.48
CA ASN A 191 -28.69 -17.21 -12.07
C ASN A 191 -29.36 -15.84 -11.94
N MET A 192 -29.90 -15.56 -10.75
CA MET A 192 -30.43 -14.27 -10.38
C MET A 192 -29.40 -13.52 -9.56
N PRO A 193 -28.82 -12.41 -10.06
CA PRO A 193 -27.80 -11.67 -9.33
C PRO A 193 -28.43 -10.92 -8.17
N LYS A 194 -27.63 -10.72 -7.11
CA LYS A 194 -28.03 -9.86 -5.99
C LYS A 194 -27.84 -8.39 -6.37
N THR A 195 -28.82 -7.57 -6.07
CA THR A 195 -28.76 -6.13 -6.33
C THR A 195 -27.85 -5.38 -5.33
N SER A 196 -27.53 -5.99 -4.19
CA SER A 196 -26.65 -5.45 -3.15
C SER A 196 -25.16 -5.75 -3.36
N GLU A 197 -24.83 -6.64 -4.29
CA GLU A 197 -23.46 -7.03 -4.60
C GLU A 197 -23.10 -6.63 -6.04
N PRO A 198 -21.86 -6.22 -6.32
CA PRO A 198 -21.45 -5.90 -7.67
C PRO A 198 -21.45 -7.16 -8.54
N PHE A 199 -22.03 -7.05 -9.73
CA PHE A 199 -22.02 -8.11 -10.73
C PHE A 199 -20.61 -8.34 -11.30
N CYS A 200 -19.89 -7.27 -11.56
CA CYS A 200 -18.48 -7.25 -11.95
C CYS A 200 -17.86 -5.89 -11.69
N ARG A 201 -16.55 -5.82 -11.82
CA ARG A 201 -15.78 -4.57 -11.77
C ARG A 201 -15.14 -4.30 -13.12
N VAL A 202 -15.18 -3.05 -13.57
CA VAL A 202 -14.36 -2.55 -14.69
C VAL A 202 -13.22 -1.73 -14.11
N ILE A 203 -11.97 -2.07 -14.46
CA ILE A 203 -10.75 -1.44 -13.96
C ILE A 203 -10.04 -0.73 -15.11
N ASN A 204 -9.68 0.54 -14.93
CA ASN A 204 -8.82 1.24 -15.85
C ASN A 204 -7.36 0.80 -15.65
N ALA A 205 -6.91 -0.21 -16.37
CA ALA A 205 -5.55 -0.73 -16.26
C ALA A 205 -4.45 0.21 -16.80
N GLY A 206 -4.83 1.29 -17.48
CA GLY A 206 -3.88 2.30 -18.01
C GLY A 206 -3.33 3.23 -16.95
N ASN A 207 -4.08 3.49 -15.88
CA ASN A 207 -3.75 4.43 -14.82
C ASN A 207 -3.75 3.73 -13.48
N MET A 208 -2.56 3.38 -12.98
CA MET A 208 -2.39 2.77 -11.67
C MET A 208 -1.74 3.76 -10.71
N GLU A 209 -2.13 3.67 -9.46
CA GLU A 209 -1.56 4.39 -8.33
C GLU A 209 -1.06 3.39 -7.29
N VAL A 210 -0.24 3.85 -6.38
CA VAL A 210 0.18 3.08 -5.22
C VAL A 210 -0.21 3.84 -3.97
N ASP A 211 -1.02 3.21 -3.13
CA ASP A 211 -1.34 3.69 -1.79
C ASP A 211 -0.28 3.13 -0.82
N PHE A 212 0.37 4.01 -0.08
CA PHE A 212 1.31 3.64 0.99
C PHE A 212 1.21 4.60 2.15
N THR A 213 1.79 4.23 3.29
CA THR A 213 1.76 5.06 4.50
C THR A 213 3.16 5.40 4.96
N VAL A 214 3.31 6.57 5.56
CA VAL A 214 4.56 7.04 6.17
C VAL A 214 4.29 7.54 7.59
N LEU A 215 5.31 7.56 8.43
CA LEU A 215 5.21 8.15 9.77
C LEU A 215 5.09 9.68 9.68
N GLU A 216 4.35 10.28 10.63
CA GLU A 216 4.17 11.74 10.70
C GLU A 216 5.50 12.49 10.74
N ASN A 217 6.50 11.97 11.46
CA ASN A 217 7.82 12.60 11.57
C ASN A 217 8.62 12.60 10.25
N GLU A 218 8.28 11.75 9.27
CA GLU A 218 8.89 11.69 7.95
C GLU A 218 8.20 12.64 6.94
N LEU A 219 6.98 13.08 7.27
CA LEU A 219 6.18 13.92 6.39
C LEU A 219 6.88 15.21 5.94
N PRO A 220 7.63 15.95 6.79
CA PRO A 220 8.36 17.13 6.36
C PRO A 220 9.41 16.88 5.27
N LEU A 221 9.83 15.62 5.11
CA LEU A 221 10.79 15.20 4.09
C LEU A 221 10.14 14.87 2.74
N LEU A 222 8.81 14.92 2.63
CA LEU A 222 8.06 14.52 1.44
C LEU A 222 7.32 15.69 0.81
N LYS A 223 7.22 15.67 -0.52
CA LYS A 223 6.44 16.66 -1.28
C LYS A 223 5.71 15.98 -2.45
N VAL A 224 4.57 16.53 -2.83
CA VAL A 224 3.92 16.17 -4.09
C VAL A 224 4.90 16.42 -5.25
N GLY A 225 5.03 15.44 -6.14
CA GLY A 225 5.99 15.45 -7.24
C GLY A 225 7.31 14.72 -6.96
N ASP A 226 7.61 14.34 -5.70
CA ASP A 226 8.80 13.55 -5.38
C ASP A 226 8.77 12.22 -6.12
N LYS A 227 9.93 11.81 -6.63
CA LYS A 227 10.10 10.56 -7.37
C LYS A 227 10.04 9.38 -6.41
N VAL A 228 9.30 8.36 -6.81
CA VAL A 228 9.19 7.10 -6.07
C VAL A 228 9.62 5.94 -6.96
N GLU A 229 10.31 5.00 -6.35
CA GLU A 229 10.64 3.71 -6.94
C GLU A 229 9.71 2.66 -6.36
N ILE A 230 9.03 1.93 -7.23
CA ILE A 230 7.99 0.97 -6.89
C ILE A 230 8.46 -0.41 -7.32
N THR A 231 8.68 -1.29 -6.36
CA THR A 231 9.16 -2.65 -6.58
C THR A 231 8.08 -3.65 -6.18
N PRO A 232 7.37 -4.25 -7.16
CA PRO A 232 6.41 -5.31 -6.87
C PRO A 232 7.07 -6.52 -6.22
N TYR A 233 6.42 -7.11 -5.20
CA TYR A 233 6.92 -8.35 -4.60
C TYR A 233 6.84 -9.53 -5.58
N ALA A 234 5.90 -9.51 -6.53
CA ALA A 234 5.87 -10.45 -7.64
C ALA A 234 6.92 -10.04 -8.69
N SER A 235 8.04 -10.73 -8.73
CA SER A 235 9.25 -10.38 -9.48
C SER A 235 9.08 -10.19 -11.00
N ALA A 236 8.01 -10.68 -11.59
CA ALA A 236 7.76 -10.59 -13.04
C ALA A 236 7.42 -9.19 -13.56
N ALA A 237 7.03 -8.26 -12.68
CA ALA A 237 6.61 -6.92 -13.09
C ALA A 237 7.76 -5.91 -13.23
N GLY A 238 8.93 -6.19 -12.63
CA GLY A 238 10.11 -5.29 -12.61
C GLY A 238 9.87 -4.00 -11.82
N VAL A 239 10.95 -3.27 -11.57
CA VAL A 239 10.92 -1.97 -10.87
C VAL A 239 10.22 -0.92 -11.75
N ARG A 240 9.37 -0.10 -11.15
CA ARG A 240 8.65 0.99 -11.79
C ARG A 240 9.03 2.31 -11.14
N GLN A 241 9.01 3.37 -11.94
CA GLN A 241 9.16 4.75 -11.46
C GLN A 241 7.78 5.40 -11.37
N GLY A 242 7.62 6.25 -10.38
CA GLY A 242 6.42 7.04 -10.20
C GLY A 242 6.72 8.38 -9.55
N SER A 243 5.68 9.07 -9.18
CA SER A 243 5.78 10.32 -8.41
C SER A 243 4.63 10.43 -7.42
N ILE A 244 4.89 11.04 -6.27
CA ILE A 244 3.86 11.35 -5.28
C ILE A 244 2.82 12.27 -5.92
N SER A 245 1.57 11.83 -5.96
CA SER A 245 0.43 12.57 -6.51
C SER A 245 -0.39 13.26 -5.43
N GLU A 246 -0.48 12.64 -4.24
CA GLU A 246 -1.34 13.13 -3.15
C GLU A 246 -0.73 12.77 -1.80
N ILE A 247 -0.82 13.69 -0.86
CA ILE A 247 -0.50 13.50 0.57
C ILE A 247 -1.78 13.80 1.35
N ASN A 248 -2.33 12.80 2.03
CA ASN A 248 -3.53 12.99 2.84
C ASN A 248 -3.19 13.86 4.06
N PRO A 249 -3.92 14.96 4.33
CA PRO A 249 -3.66 15.81 5.49
C PRO A 249 -4.11 15.21 6.83
N LEU A 250 -4.58 13.96 6.86
CA LEU A 250 -5.03 13.26 8.05
C LEU A 250 -3.96 12.28 8.54
N VAL A 251 -3.60 12.40 9.83
CA VAL A 251 -2.79 11.41 10.56
C VAL A 251 -3.75 10.40 11.20
N ASP A 252 -3.50 9.12 11.03
CA ASP A 252 -4.32 8.07 11.63
C ASP A 252 -3.95 7.78 13.10
N GLU A 253 -4.67 6.87 13.74
CA GLU A 253 -4.49 6.50 15.17
C GLU A 253 -3.09 5.92 15.47
N ASN A 254 -2.37 5.45 14.45
CA ASN A 254 -1.02 4.89 14.56
C ASN A 254 0.09 5.91 14.23
N GLY A 255 -0.26 7.18 14.04
CA GLY A 255 0.69 8.22 13.63
C GLY A 255 1.14 8.10 12.17
N MET A 256 0.33 7.45 11.31
CA MET A 256 0.64 7.25 9.91
C MET A 256 -0.15 8.20 9.02
N VAL A 257 0.48 8.68 7.95
CA VAL A 257 -0.13 9.49 6.89
C VAL A 257 -0.19 8.68 5.61
N ARG A 258 -1.37 8.67 4.98
CA ARG A 258 -1.56 7.98 3.70
C ARG A 258 -1.09 8.87 2.55
N ILE A 259 -0.32 8.26 1.65
CA ILE A 259 0.23 8.91 0.46
C ILE A 259 -0.15 8.10 -0.76
N LYS A 260 -0.45 8.80 -1.87
CA LYS A 260 -0.61 8.17 -3.18
C LYS A 260 0.51 8.57 -4.10
N ALA A 261 0.99 7.61 -4.87
CA ALA A 261 1.94 7.85 -5.95
C ALA A 261 1.39 7.31 -7.27
N ARG A 262 1.46 8.12 -8.31
CA ARG A 262 1.12 7.70 -9.67
C ARG A 262 2.26 6.91 -10.27
N VAL A 263 1.95 5.78 -10.91
CA VAL A 263 2.93 4.88 -11.52
C VAL A 263 3.09 5.20 -13.00
N ASN A 264 4.33 5.34 -13.46
CA ASN A 264 4.63 5.50 -14.88
C ASN A 264 4.69 4.12 -15.55
N GLY A 265 3.83 3.88 -16.54
CA GLY A 265 3.80 2.59 -17.26
C GLY A 265 3.27 1.44 -16.41
N SER A 266 1.96 1.36 -16.30
CA SER A 266 1.23 0.40 -15.45
C SER A 266 1.18 -1.04 -16.00
N ASN A 267 1.76 -1.32 -17.17
CA ASN A 267 1.77 -2.65 -17.78
C ASN A 267 2.26 -3.72 -16.80
N LYS A 268 1.50 -4.80 -16.64
CA LYS A 268 1.74 -5.93 -15.72
C LYS A 268 1.57 -5.63 -14.22
N LEU A 269 1.01 -4.47 -13.86
CA LEU A 269 0.52 -4.24 -12.51
C LEU A 269 -0.97 -4.58 -12.45
N PHE A 270 -1.37 -5.25 -11.38
CA PHE A 270 -2.77 -5.57 -11.11
C PHE A 270 -3.24 -4.84 -9.87
N ASP A 271 -4.49 -4.41 -9.90
CA ASP A 271 -5.17 -3.86 -8.74
C ASP A 271 -5.06 -4.83 -7.55
N GLY A 272 -4.65 -4.33 -6.40
CA GLY A 272 -4.44 -5.13 -5.19
C GLY A 272 -3.04 -5.71 -5.01
N MET A 273 -2.09 -5.54 -5.96
CA MET A 273 -0.71 -6.01 -5.79
C MET A 273 0.01 -5.29 -4.64
N ASN A 274 0.74 -6.06 -3.84
CA ASN A 274 1.62 -5.50 -2.82
C ASN A 274 2.97 -5.11 -3.45
N VAL A 275 3.47 -3.96 -3.05
CA VAL A 275 4.71 -3.37 -3.55
C VAL A 275 5.54 -2.78 -2.41
N ARG A 276 6.85 -2.72 -2.60
CA ARG A 276 7.74 -1.88 -1.82
C ARG A 276 7.87 -0.53 -2.52
N VAL A 277 7.69 0.53 -1.78
CA VAL A 277 7.86 1.92 -2.24
C VAL A 277 9.11 2.49 -1.61
N SER A 278 10.02 3.04 -2.41
CA SER A 278 11.21 3.77 -1.96
C SER A 278 11.13 5.20 -2.47
N VAL A 279 11.22 6.15 -1.56
CA VAL A 279 11.29 7.58 -1.88
C VAL A 279 12.68 8.07 -1.55
N LYS A 280 13.45 8.47 -2.57
CA LYS A 280 14.82 8.99 -2.41
C LYS A 280 14.80 10.51 -2.51
N ARG A 281 15.31 11.18 -1.48
CA ARG A 281 15.39 12.62 -1.43
C ARG A 281 16.75 13.09 -0.97
N SER A 282 17.34 14.00 -1.72
CA SER A 282 18.55 14.71 -1.31
C SER A 282 18.24 15.67 -0.15
N VAL A 283 18.95 15.54 0.96
CA VAL A 283 18.86 16.40 2.13
C VAL A 283 20.04 17.39 2.23
N GLY A 284 20.79 17.56 1.13
CA GLY A 284 21.95 18.43 1.08
C GLY A 284 23.24 17.73 1.54
N GLU A 285 24.28 18.55 1.76
CA GLU A 285 25.59 18.04 2.18
C GLU A 285 25.58 17.67 3.66
N GLN A 286 25.97 16.43 3.97
CA GLN A 286 26.04 15.85 5.31
C GLN A 286 27.39 15.13 5.48
N LEU A 287 27.89 15.00 6.72
CA LEU A 287 28.92 14.02 7.04
C LEU A 287 28.30 12.64 6.97
N VAL A 288 28.82 11.78 6.10
CA VAL A 288 28.23 10.46 5.82
C VAL A 288 29.25 9.37 6.05
N ILE A 289 28.82 8.31 6.74
CA ILE A 289 29.63 7.12 7.01
C ILE A 289 28.86 5.85 6.62
N PRO A 290 29.54 4.81 6.12
CA PRO A 290 28.90 3.53 5.87
C PRO A 290 28.43 2.90 7.19
N LYS A 291 27.32 2.16 7.14
CA LYS A 291 26.76 1.44 8.31
C LYS A 291 27.77 0.49 8.93
N THR A 292 28.69 -0.06 8.14
CA THR A 292 29.76 -0.94 8.60
C THR A 292 30.78 -0.25 9.51
N ALA A 293 30.91 1.09 9.45
CA ALA A 293 31.80 1.85 10.33
C ALA A 293 31.26 1.96 11.75
N VAL A 294 29.94 1.81 11.96
CA VAL A 294 29.29 1.98 13.26
C VAL A 294 29.27 0.66 14.03
N VAL A 295 29.80 0.67 15.24
CA VAL A 295 29.81 -0.48 16.15
C VAL A 295 29.03 -0.12 17.41
N LEU A 296 28.20 -1.03 17.90
CA LEU A 296 27.49 -0.85 19.16
C LEU A 296 28.36 -1.33 20.31
N ARG A 297 28.64 -0.45 21.28
CA ARG A 297 29.39 -0.75 22.51
C ARG A 297 28.62 -0.25 23.72
N SER A 298 28.28 -1.17 24.62
CA SER A 298 27.52 -0.84 25.84
C SER A 298 26.23 -0.02 25.56
N GLY A 299 25.54 -0.35 24.44
CA GLY A 299 24.32 0.35 24.02
C GLY A 299 24.52 1.71 23.36
N LYS A 300 25.77 2.13 23.10
CA LYS A 300 26.11 3.39 22.42
C LYS A 300 26.73 3.11 21.05
N GLN A 301 26.49 4.02 20.12
CA GLN A 301 27.11 3.99 18.79
C GLN A 301 28.53 4.54 18.87
N VAL A 302 29.47 3.80 18.30
CA VAL A 302 30.90 4.10 18.28
C VAL A 302 31.43 3.98 16.86
N VAL A 303 32.27 4.93 16.47
CA VAL A 303 33.04 4.90 15.24
C VAL A 303 34.53 5.01 15.61
N PHE A 304 35.35 4.18 14.98
CA PHE A 304 36.78 4.27 15.13
C PHE A 304 37.36 5.17 14.03
N THR A 305 38.28 6.07 14.44
CA THR A 305 39.08 6.88 13.52
C THR A 305 40.55 6.49 13.64
N LEU A 306 41.28 6.62 12.54
CA LEU A 306 42.73 6.40 12.51
C LEU A 306 43.45 7.67 12.90
N LYS A 307 44.32 7.57 13.91
CA LYS A 307 45.23 8.64 14.29
C LYS A 307 46.61 8.03 14.66
N GLU A 308 47.65 8.45 13.98
CA GLU A 308 49.05 7.99 14.26
C GLU A 308 49.20 6.46 14.30
N GLY A 309 48.51 5.74 13.39
CA GLY A 309 48.55 4.27 13.32
C GLY A 309 47.75 3.54 14.41
N LYS A 310 46.95 4.25 15.16
CA LYS A 310 46.08 3.71 16.22
C LYS A 310 44.59 3.98 15.94
N ALA A 311 43.73 3.08 16.42
CA ALA A 311 42.31 3.22 16.36
C ALA A 311 41.78 4.05 17.54
N MET A 312 41.24 5.24 17.26
CA MET A 312 40.69 6.13 18.28
C MET A 312 39.18 5.92 18.35
N TRP A 313 38.67 5.66 19.53
CA TRP A 313 37.25 5.44 19.81
C TRP A 313 36.50 6.78 19.90
N ASN A 314 35.46 6.97 19.10
CA ASN A 314 34.59 8.16 19.14
C ASN A 314 33.14 7.74 19.35
N TYR A 315 32.48 8.30 20.36
CA TYR A 315 31.02 8.19 20.48
C TYR A 315 30.39 9.08 19.43
N VAL A 316 29.41 8.55 18.73
CA VAL A 316 28.74 9.29 17.65
C VAL A 316 27.23 9.29 17.83
N HIS A 317 26.59 10.35 17.34
CA HIS A 317 25.17 10.38 17.12
C HIS A 317 24.90 10.35 15.63
N THR A 318 24.18 9.31 15.19
CA THR A 318 23.74 9.20 13.80
C THR A 318 22.41 9.91 13.63
N GLY A 319 22.20 10.51 12.47
CA GLY A 319 20.95 11.16 12.08
C GLY A 319 20.14 10.30 11.09
N LEU A 320 19.98 10.82 9.87
CA LEU A 320 19.26 10.14 8.79
C LEU A 320 20.04 8.93 8.26
N GLU A 321 19.32 7.94 7.75
CA GLU A 321 19.91 6.75 7.16
C GLU A 321 19.31 6.42 5.78
N ASN A 322 20.08 5.67 5.01
CA ASN A 322 19.63 4.96 3.82
C ASN A 322 20.01 3.47 3.94
N MET A 323 19.98 2.70 2.87
CA MET A 323 20.30 1.27 2.93
C MET A 323 21.75 1.00 3.38
N GLU A 324 22.70 1.86 3.03
CA GLU A 324 24.15 1.61 3.16
C GLU A 324 24.84 2.55 4.16
N GLU A 325 24.28 3.72 4.44
CA GLU A 325 24.98 4.82 5.10
C GLU A 325 24.13 5.45 6.22
N TYR A 326 24.85 6.09 7.16
CA TYR A 326 24.30 7.02 8.15
C TYR A 326 24.84 8.43 7.94
N THR A 327 24.03 9.45 8.20
CA THR A 327 24.55 10.79 8.46
C THR A 327 25.05 10.86 9.90
N VAL A 328 26.11 11.64 10.13
CA VAL A 328 26.64 11.90 11.48
C VAL A 328 26.27 13.32 11.89
N THR A 329 25.58 13.43 13.02
CA THR A 329 25.16 14.72 13.57
C THR A 329 26.11 15.23 14.64
N ASP A 330 26.84 14.33 15.34
CA ASP A 330 27.79 14.68 16.38
C ASP A 330 28.82 13.57 16.58
N GLY A 331 30.01 13.94 17.09
CA GLY A 331 31.08 13.03 17.48
C GLY A 331 32.19 12.81 16.45
N LEU A 332 32.07 13.35 15.22
CA LEU A 332 33.13 13.33 14.20
C LEU A 332 33.26 14.69 13.51
N GLU A 333 34.46 14.99 13.05
CA GLU A 333 34.77 16.20 12.27
C GLU A 333 35.18 15.84 10.84
N GLU A 334 35.01 16.82 9.93
CA GLU A 334 35.42 16.68 8.54
C GLU A 334 36.93 16.39 8.45
N ASP A 335 37.36 15.65 7.44
CA ASP A 335 38.73 15.20 7.19
C ASP A 335 39.28 14.14 8.16
N MET A 336 38.52 13.66 9.14
CA MET A 336 38.94 12.50 9.95
C MET A 336 39.00 11.23 9.08
N GLU A 337 39.96 10.36 9.30
CA GLU A 337 40.04 9.04 8.67
C GLU A 337 39.20 8.03 9.45
N VAL A 338 38.03 7.66 8.91
CA VAL A 338 37.09 6.71 9.54
C VAL A 338 37.43 5.29 9.15
N ILE A 339 37.54 4.41 10.14
CA ILE A 339 37.74 2.96 9.95
C ILE A 339 36.37 2.35 9.57
N THR A 340 36.31 1.75 8.38
CA THR A 340 35.06 1.22 7.81
C THR A 340 34.91 -0.29 7.94
N THR A 341 36.01 -1.02 8.05
CA THR A 341 36.03 -2.48 8.27
C THR A 341 37.16 -2.88 9.25
N GLY A 342 37.06 -4.08 9.81
CA GLY A 342 38.02 -4.56 10.84
C GLY A 342 37.79 -3.95 12.23
N ASN A 343 36.70 -3.20 12.43
CA ASN A 343 36.40 -2.41 13.63
C ASN A 343 35.69 -3.18 14.75
N VAL A 344 35.13 -4.36 14.48
CA VAL A 344 34.28 -5.08 15.45
C VAL A 344 35.00 -5.45 16.74
N ASN A 345 36.28 -5.79 16.68
CA ASN A 345 37.09 -6.22 17.84
C ASN A 345 38.17 -5.22 18.26
N LEU A 346 38.11 -3.97 17.73
CA LEU A 346 39.10 -2.97 18.08
C LEU A 346 38.88 -2.45 19.50
N ALA A 347 40.00 -2.27 20.22
CA ALA A 347 40.05 -1.52 21.46
C ALA A 347 40.49 -0.06 21.18
N HIS A 348 40.24 0.82 22.13
CA HIS A 348 40.74 2.19 22.09
C HIS A 348 42.30 2.16 22.08
N GLU A 349 42.91 2.97 21.23
CA GLU A 349 44.33 3.05 20.98
C GLU A 349 45.02 1.74 20.48
N ALA A 350 44.19 0.78 20.00
CA ALA A 350 44.77 -0.44 19.42
C ALA A 350 45.59 -0.11 18.16
N PRO A 351 46.80 -0.70 18.01
CA PRO A 351 47.59 -0.53 16.80
C PRO A 351 46.88 -1.18 15.61
N VAL A 352 46.80 -0.48 14.50
CA VAL A 352 46.13 -0.95 13.28
C VAL A 352 47.01 -0.81 12.05
N ARG A 353 46.80 -1.69 11.08
CA ARG A 353 47.45 -1.65 9.77
C ARG A 353 46.39 -1.39 8.70
N VAL A 354 46.53 -0.28 7.98
CA VAL A 354 45.62 0.04 6.88
C VAL A 354 45.94 -0.86 5.69
N ILE A 355 44.91 -1.56 5.23
CA ILE A 355 44.93 -2.30 3.97
C ILE A 355 44.11 -1.54 2.93
N LYS A 356 44.59 -1.51 1.68
CA LYS A 356 43.82 -0.96 0.55
C LYS A 356 42.86 -2.04 0.07
N ASN A 357 41.61 -1.64 -0.13
CA ASN A 357 40.64 -2.47 -0.86
C ASN A 357 41.07 -2.67 -2.29
#